data_b0b586d3164a7864229a0d3debed0590
#
_entry.id   b0b586d3164a7864229a0d3debed0590
#
_cell.length_a   1.000
_cell.length_b   1.000
_cell.length_c   1.000
_cell.angle_alpha   90.00
_cell.angle_beta   90.00
_cell.angle_gamma   90.00
#
_symmetry.space_group_name_H-M   'P 1'
#
loop_
_entity.id
_entity.type
_entity.pdbx_description
1 polymer ?
#
loop_
_entity_poly.entity_id
_entity_poly.type
_entity_poly.pdbx_seq_one_letter_code
_entity_poly.pdbx_strand_id
1 'polypeptide(L)'
;TYMHDLIHVNEALSGLPVDVDFISFENVKAGILDKYDIVINAGRAGSAWSGGDAWKDEDVVTRLYRWVYEGGAFIGIDQPSAVEGFDSYYRMAPVLGVDEDTGAKVCHGKWQFKVEDSKGILPEGATVPEKENRFLTDGKAKVLAAHDGNPDLTIHEFGKGCGVYM
;
A
#
# COMPACT_ATOMS: atom_id res chain seq x y z
N THR A 1 -8.08 -4.21 17.60
CA THR A 1 -8.38 -5.44 17.24
C THR A 1 -8.07 -5.70 15.78
N TYR A 2 -7.14 -6.61 15.55
CA TYR A 2 -6.33 -6.78 14.33
C TYR A 2 -7.05 -7.36 13.10
N MET A 3 -8.32 -7.66 13.18
CA MET A 3 -9.10 -8.20 12.04
C MET A 3 -9.95 -7.15 11.31
N HIS A 4 -10.03 -5.92 11.84
CA HIS A 4 -10.95 -4.94 11.31
C HIS A 4 -10.64 -4.52 9.87
N ASP A 5 -9.36 -4.33 9.53
CA ASP A 5 -9.01 -3.85 8.20
C ASP A 5 -9.40 -4.85 7.11
N LEU A 6 -9.14 -6.15 7.34
CA LEU A 6 -9.53 -7.18 6.38
C LEU A 6 -11.05 -7.32 6.26
N ILE A 7 -11.77 -7.22 7.39
CA ILE A 7 -13.23 -7.26 7.40
C ILE A 7 -13.78 -6.05 6.64
N HIS A 8 -13.28 -4.85 6.91
CA HIS A 8 -13.72 -3.63 6.24
C HIS A 8 -13.40 -3.66 4.74
N VAL A 9 -12.24 -4.18 4.34
CA VAL A 9 -11.91 -4.36 2.92
C VAL A 9 -12.90 -5.32 2.27
N ASN A 10 -13.18 -6.46 2.90
CA ASN A 10 -14.13 -7.43 2.38
C ASN A 10 -15.55 -6.88 2.31
N GLU A 11 -15.98 -6.13 3.32
CA GLU A 11 -17.27 -5.42 3.32
C GLU A 11 -17.33 -4.37 2.20
N ALA A 12 -16.26 -3.59 2.01
CA ALA A 12 -16.20 -2.57 0.97
C ALA A 12 -16.23 -3.17 -0.44
N LEU A 13 -15.64 -4.35 -0.64
CA LEU A 13 -15.68 -5.07 -1.92
C LEU A 13 -16.99 -5.81 -2.16
N SER A 14 -17.74 -6.10 -1.08
CA SER A 14 -19.04 -6.75 -1.15
C SER A 14 -20.04 -5.88 -1.91
N GLY A 15 -20.62 -6.44 -2.96
CA GLY A 15 -21.58 -5.73 -3.81
C GLY A 15 -20.95 -4.97 -4.99
N LEU A 16 -19.61 -4.96 -5.10
CA LEU A 16 -18.95 -4.55 -6.33
C LEU A 16 -18.93 -5.70 -7.35
N PRO A 17 -18.95 -5.41 -8.64
CA PRO A 17 -18.87 -6.44 -9.69
C PRO A 17 -17.41 -6.89 -9.89
N VAL A 18 -16.79 -7.43 -8.85
CA VAL A 18 -15.41 -7.92 -8.83
C VAL A 18 -15.36 -9.31 -8.20
N ASP A 19 -14.48 -10.15 -8.71
CA ASP A 19 -14.16 -11.44 -8.11
C ASP A 19 -13.03 -11.24 -7.11
N VAL A 20 -13.17 -11.78 -5.89
CA VAL A 20 -12.20 -11.62 -4.80
C VAL A 20 -11.71 -12.99 -4.36
N ASP A 21 -10.40 -13.18 -4.43
CA ASP A 21 -9.70 -14.36 -3.94
C ASP A 21 -8.74 -14.00 -2.80
N PHE A 22 -8.55 -14.91 -1.86
CA PHE A 22 -7.48 -14.83 -0.88
C PHE A 22 -6.27 -15.61 -1.41
N ILE A 23 -5.14 -14.94 -1.54
CA ILE A 23 -3.90 -15.56 -2.02
C ILE A 23 -2.84 -15.56 -0.92
N SER A 24 -2.01 -16.59 -0.93
CA SER A 24 -0.86 -16.70 -0.03
C SER A 24 0.43 -16.24 -0.74
N PHE A 25 1.48 -15.99 0.05
CA PHE A 25 2.81 -15.70 -0.49
C PHE A 25 3.38 -16.87 -1.33
N GLU A 26 3.03 -18.11 -0.97
CA GLU A 26 3.39 -19.28 -1.81
C GLU A 26 2.68 -19.23 -3.17
N ASN A 27 1.43 -18.77 -3.22
CA ASN A 27 0.75 -18.56 -4.48
C ASN A 27 1.43 -17.46 -5.33
N VAL A 28 1.91 -16.38 -4.70
CA VAL A 28 2.68 -15.34 -5.39
C VAL A 28 3.96 -15.93 -5.99
N LYS A 29 4.70 -16.73 -5.24
CA LYS A 29 5.91 -17.44 -5.73
C LYS A 29 5.59 -18.43 -6.85
N ALA A 30 4.43 -19.05 -6.80
CA ALA A 30 3.96 -19.94 -7.86
C ALA A 30 3.48 -19.23 -9.14
N GLY A 31 3.47 -17.87 -9.17
CA GLY A 31 3.17 -17.10 -10.37
C GLY A 31 1.68 -16.82 -10.60
N ILE A 32 0.88 -16.80 -9.54
CA ILE A 32 -0.58 -16.59 -9.66
C ILE A 32 -0.95 -15.14 -10.04
N LEU A 33 -0.04 -14.19 -9.87
CA LEU A 33 -0.33 -12.75 -10.01
C LEU A 33 -0.90 -12.36 -11.37
N ASP A 34 -0.54 -13.08 -12.44
CA ASP A 34 -1.04 -12.81 -13.80
C ASP A 34 -2.56 -12.97 -13.96
N LYS A 35 -3.21 -13.56 -12.96
CA LYS A 35 -4.68 -13.75 -12.95
C LYS A 35 -5.42 -12.56 -12.36
N TYR A 36 -4.71 -11.61 -11.74
CA TYR A 36 -5.30 -10.51 -11.00
C TYR A 36 -4.92 -9.16 -11.58
N ASP A 37 -5.85 -8.23 -11.50
CA ASP A 37 -5.62 -6.82 -11.86
C ASP A 37 -5.20 -6.00 -10.63
N ILE A 38 -5.66 -6.42 -9.44
CA ILE A 38 -5.44 -5.70 -8.19
C ILE A 38 -5.00 -6.69 -7.11
N VAL A 39 -3.99 -6.31 -6.34
CA VAL A 39 -3.61 -6.99 -5.09
C VAL A 39 -3.78 -6.00 -3.94
N ILE A 40 -4.46 -6.42 -2.87
CA ILE A 40 -4.65 -5.62 -1.66
C ILE A 40 -3.90 -6.27 -0.52
N ASN A 41 -3.05 -5.50 0.14
CA ASN A 41 -2.40 -5.89 1.38
C ASN A 41 -2.83 -4.93 2.49
N ALA A 42 -3.52 -5.45 3.49
CA ALA A 42 -4.10 -4.66 4.56
C ALA A 42 -3.73 -5.21 5.93
N GLY A 43 -3.57 -4.31 6.89
CA GLY A 43 -3.40 -4.63 8.29
C GLY A 43 -2.09 -4.17 8.89
N ARG A 44 -1.98 -4.33 10.20
CA ARG A 44 -0.81 -3.89 10.96
C ARG A 44 0.41 -4.77 10.73
N ALA A 45 1.56 -4.15 10.84
CA ALA A 45 2.86 -4.81 10.82
C ALA A 45 2.91 -6.03 11.77
N GLY A 46 3.56 -7.09 11.30
CA GLY A 46 3.73 -8.31 12.10
C GLY A 46 2.48 -9.15 12.28
N SER A 47 1.33 -8.72 11.77
CA SER A 47 0.11 -9.53 11.83
C SER A 47 0.11 -10.59 10.72
N ALA A 48 -0.60 -11.69 10.96
CA ALA A 48 -0.80 -12.74 9.94
C ALA A 48 -1.54 -12.21 8.70
N TRP A 49 -2.26 -11.12 8.84
CA TRP A 49 -3.06 -10.51 7.78
C TRP A 49 -2.24 -9.63 6.84
N SER A 50 -1.27 -8.89 7.38
CA SER A 50 -0.33 -8.12 6.55
C SER A 50 0.80 -8.97 5.97
N GLY A 51 1.04 -10.17 6.51
CA GLY A 51 2.05 -11.11 6.06
C GLY A 51 3.32 -11.19 6.91
N GLY A 52 3.56 -10.23 7.79
CA GLY A 52 4.68 -10.25 8.73
C GLY A 52 6.02 -10.59 8.08
N ASP A 53 6.69 -11.62 8.59
CA ASP A 53 8.02 -12.04 8.12
C ASP A 53 8.06 -12.59 6.68
N ALA A 54 6.92 -12.91 6.08
CA ALA A 54 6.86 -13.30 4.67
C ALA A 54 7.35 -12.19 3.72
N TRP A 55 7.26 -10.93 4.15
CA TRP A 55 7.80 -9.78 3.41
C TRP A 55 9.32 -9.68 3.42
N LYS A 56 10.03 -10.52 4.18
CA LYS A 56 11.49 -10.67 4.12
C LYS A 56 11.93 -11.46 2.88
N ASP A 57 11.01 -12.19 2.25
CA ASP A 57 11.28 -13.00 1.06
C ASP A 57 11.43 -12.10 -0.18
N GLU A 58 12.65 -11.99 -0.68
CA GLU A 58 12.98 -11.17 -1.86
C GLU A 58 12.30 -11.66 -3.14
N ASP A 59 12.00 -12.95 -3.26
CA ASP A 59 11.29 -13.48 -4.43
C ASP A 59 9.85 -12.95 -4.46
N VAL A 60 9.17 -12.91 -3.31
CA VAL A 60 7.83 -12.32 -3.20
C VAL A 60 7.83 -10.85 -3.61
N VAL A 61 8.71 -10.06 -3.02
CA VAL A 61 8.80 -8.61 -3.27
C VAL A 61 9.13 -8.33 -4.73
N THR A 62 10.11 -9.04 -5.28
CA THR A 62 10.53 -8.87 -6.68
C THR A 62 9.40 -9.22 -7.66
N ARG A 63 8.63 -10.27 -7.39
CA ARG A 63 7.49 -10.66 -8.23
C ARG A 63 6.39 -9.63 -8.20
N LEU A 64 6.06 -9.09 -7.03
CA LEU A 64 5.08 -8.02 -6.89
C LEU A 64 5.55 -6.73 -7.58
N TYR A 65 6.81 -6.34 -7.43
CA TYR A 65 7.36 -5.19 -8.15
C TYR A 65 7.23 -5.34 -9.66
N ARG A 66 7.64 -6.48 -10.21
CA ARG A 66 7.53 -6.76 -11.63
C ARG A 66 6.09 -6.72 -12.11
N TRP A 67 5.21 -7.39 -11.37
CA TRP A 67 3.79 -7.43 -11.72
C TRP A 67 3.15 -6.03 -11.73
N VAL A 68 3.43 -5.18 -10.76
CA VAL A 68 2.96 -3.77 -10.78
C VAL A 68 3.61 -3.03 -11.94
N TYR A 69 4.92 -3.18 -12.14
CA TYR A 69 5.62 -2.50 -13.24
C TYR A 69 5.02 -2.85 -14.61
N GLU A 70 4.52 -4.05 -14.79
CA GLU A 70 3.87 -4.54 -16.01
C GLU A 70 2.41 -4.11 -16.15
N GLY A 71 1.78 -3.55 -15.13
CA GLY A 71 0.43 -2.95 -15.22
C GLY A 71 -0.52 -3.28 -14.07
N GLY A 72 -0.11 -4.07 -13.08
CA GLY A 72 -0.92 -4.38 -11.92
C GLY A 72 -1.11 -3.18 -10.98
N ALA A 73 -2.13 -3.22 -10.12
CA ALA A 73 -2.35 -2.23 -9.08
C ALA A 73 -2.18 -2.86 -7.69
N PHE A 74 -1.29 -2.28 -6.88
CA PHE A 74 -1.08 -2.70 -5.50
C PHE A 74 -1.69 -1.69 -4.54
N ILE A 75 -2.65 -2.12 -3.72
CA ILE A 75 -3.30 -1.28 -2.71
C ILE A 75 -2.77 -1.68 -1.33
N GLY A 76 -2.12 -0.74 -0.67
CA GLY A 76 -1.62 -0.89 0.69
C GLY A 76 -2.48 -0.15 1.70
N ILE A 77 -2.94 -0.84 2.74
CA ILE A 77 -3.83 -0.28 3.76
C ILE A 77 -3.19 -0.45 5.14
N ASP A 78 -3.15 0.64 5.91
CA ASP A 78 -2.58 0.75 7.26
C ASP A 78 -1.05 0.60 7.28
N GLN A 79 -0.49 -0.56 7.59
CA GLN A 79 0.95 -0.84 7.57
C GLN A 79 1.29 -1.97 6.58
N PRO A 80 1.03 -1.77 5.29
CA PRO A 80 1.20 -2.82 4.29
C PRO A 80 2.67 -3.17 4.10
N SER A 81 2.96 -4.46 3.96
CA SER A 81 4.32 -4.97 3.69
C SER A 81 5.40 -4.52 4.69
N ALA A 82 5.00 -4.16 5.90
CA ALA A 82 5.91 -3.61 6.91
C ALA A 82 6.83 -4.68 7.51
N VAL A 83 8.13 -4.42 7.49
CA VAL A 83 9.16 -5.27 8.10
C VAL A 83 10.29 -4.43 8.67
N GLU A 84 10.64 -4.68 9.92
CA GLU A 84 11.79 -4.03 10.54
C GLU A 84 13.12 -4.52 9.94
N GLY A 85 14.12 -3.65 9.94
CA GLY A 85 15.48 -3.99 9.58
C GLY A 85 15.82 -3.87 8.08
N PHE A 86 14.90 -3.45 7.24
CA PHE A 86 15.12 -3.14 5.83
C PHE A 86 15.30 -1.64 5.58
N ASP A 87 15.72 -1.26 4.36
CA ASP A 87 15.91 0.15 3.99
C ASP A 87 14.60 0.92 3.99
N SER A 88 13.53 0.29 3.56
CA SER A 88 12.16 0.79 3.66
C SER A 88 11.39 -0.03 4.68
N TYR A 89 10.65 0.63 5.56
CA TYR A 89 9.78 -0.07 6.52
C TYR A 89 8.67 -0.82 5.80
N TYR A 90 8.04 -0.19 4.80
CA TYR A 90 7.19 -0.88 3.84
C TYR A 90 8.03 -1.45 2.72
N ARG A 91 8.07 -2.77 2.59
CA ARG A 91 8.79 -3.43 1.48
C ARG A 91 8.28 -2.98 0.11
N MET A 92 7.01 -2.60 0.04
CA MET A 92 6.39 -2.05 -1.18
C MET A 92 6.44 -0.51 -1.24
N ALA A 93 7.20 0.17 -0.39
CA ALA A 93 7.32 1.62 -0.41
C ALA A 93 7.69 2.21 -1.79
N PRO A 94 8.61 1.62 -2.59
CA PRO A 94 8.89 2.12 -3.94
C PRO A 94 7.68 2.07 -4.87
N VAL A 95 6.78 1.12 -4.69
CA VAL A 95 5.54 0.99 -5.45
C VAL A 95 4.49 1.97 -4.93
N LEU A 96 4.35 2.07 -3.60
CA LEU A 96 3.36 2.93 -2.95
C LEU A 96 3.71 4.43 -3.01
N GLY A 97 5.01 4.75 -3.14
CA GLY A 97 5.50 6.13 -3.03
C GLY A 97 5.46 6.70 -1.61
N VAL A 98 5.12 5.89 -0.62
CA VAL A 98 4.96 6.23 0.80
C VAL A 98 5.67 5.22 1.67
N ASP A 99 6.27 5.69 2.77
CA ASP A 99 6.80 4.85 3.83
C ASP A 99 6.44 5.44 5.20
N GLU A 100 6.68 4.67 6.26
CA GLU A 100 6.48 5.09 7.64
C GLU A 100 7.81 5.41 8.32
N ASP A 101 7.86 6.56 9.01
CA ASP A 101 8.97 6.92 9.89
C ASP A 101 8.77 6.26 11.25
N THR A 102 9.49 5.17 11.49
CA THR A 102 9.44 4.43 12.75
C THR A 102 10.35 5.00 13.84
N GLY A 103 11.06 6.11 13.56
CA GLY A 103 12.08 6.67 14.44
C GLY A 103 13.37 5.87 14.49
N ALA A 104 13.44 4.68 13.91
CA ALA A 104 14.65 3.86 13.84
C ALA A 104 15.60 4.29 12.72
N LYS A 105 15.09 5.00 11.73
CA LYS A 105 15.86 5.56 10.60
C LYS A 105 15.67 7.06 10.56
N VAL A 106 16.75 7.77 10.31
CA VAL A 106 16.70 9.21 10.04
C VAL A 106 16.13 9.39 8.63
N CYS A 107 14.92 9.92 8.52
CA CYS A 107 14.39 10.37 7.25
C CYS A 107 15.19 11.57 6.75
N HIS A 108 16.02 11.36 5.77
CA HIS A 108 16.72 12.43 5.06
C HIS A 108 15.74 13.16 4.13
N GLY A 109 15.08 14.18 4.69
CA GLY A 109 14.22 15.09 3.93
C GLY A 109 12.86 14.50 3.60
N LYS A 110 11.85 14.94 4.33
CA LYS A 110 10.46 14.70 3.94
C LYS A 110 10.16 15.53 2.70
N TRP A 111 9.74 14.88 1.64
CA TRP A 111 9.30 15.57 0.44
C TRP A 111 8.09 16.44 0.73
N GLN A 112 8.14 17.69 0.27
CA GLN A 112 6.99 18.58 0.32
C GLN A 112 5.97 18.15 -0.72
N PHE A 113 4.70 18.21 -0.37
CA PHE A 113 3.61 17.89 -1.29
C PHE A 113 2.45 18.89 -1.15
N LYS A 114 1.58 18.88 -2.13
CA LYS A 114 0.27 19.53 -2.08
C LYS A 114 -0.81 18.47 -2.19
N VAL A 115 -1.91 18.65 -1.48
CA VAL A 115 -3.09 17.82 -1.67
C VAL A 115 -3.72 18.18 -3.00
N GLU A 116 -3.88 17.18 -3.86
CA GLU A 116 -4.51 17.32 -5.17
C GLU A 116 -6.02 17.14 -5.07
N ASP A 117 -6.74 17.61 -6.08
CA ASP A 117 -8.19 17.42 -6.18
C ASP A 117 -8.51 15.93 -6.34
N SER A 118 -9.28 15.41 -5.40
CA SER A 118 -9.74 14.01 -5.39
C SER A 118 -11.06 13.82 -6.14
N LYS A 119 -11.55 14.87 -6.82
CA LYS A 119 -12.82 14.84 -7.53
C LYS A 119 -12.85 13.74 -8.60
N GLY A 120 -13.86 12.89 -8.54
CA GLY A 120 -14.00 11.73 -9.42
C GLY A 120 -13.23 10.49 -8.97
N ILE A 121 -12.42 10.59 -7.89
CA ILE A 121 -11.71 9.46 -7.26
C ILE A 121 -12.37 9.12 -5.93
N LEU A 122 -12.58 10.12 -5.08
CA LEU A 122 -13.30 9.97 -3.83
C LEU A 122 -14.76 10.44 -3.98
N PRO A 123 -15.72 9.74 -3.38
CA PRO A 123 -17.08 10.23 -3.26
C PRO A 123 -17.13 11.57 -2.51
N GLU A 124 -18.07 12.41 -2.86
CA GLU A 124 -18.29 13.69 -2.12
C GLU A 124 -18.60 13.38 -0.65
N GLY A 125 -17.89 14.06 0.25
CA GLY A 125 -18.02 13.86 1.71
C GLY A 125 -17.33 12.59 2.25
N ALA A 126 -16.57 11.86 1.44
CA ALA A 126 -15.79 10.75 1.93
C ALA A 126 -14.73 11.23 2.94
N THR A 127 -14.58 10.47 4.02
CA THR A 127 -13.51 10.68 5.01
C THR A 127 -12.42 9.64 4.81
N VAL A 128 -11.17 10.07 4.83
CA VAL A 128 -10.00 9.20 4.79
C VAL A 128 -9.44 9.12 6.21
N PRO A 129 -9.13 7.92 6.73
CA PRO A 129 -8.51 7.79 8.04
C PRO A 129 -7.16 8.51 8.10
N GLU A 130 -6.96 9.33 9.14
CA GLU A 130 -5.71 10.04 9.38
C GLU A 130 -4.58 9.06 9.69
N LYS A 131 -3.40 9.33 9.15
CA LYS A 131 -2.18 8.54 9.35
C LYS A 131 -1.11 9.38 10.02
N GLU A 132 -0.35 8.78 10.90
CA GLU A 132 0.78 9.44 11.56
C GLU A 132 2.11 8.90 11.04
N ASN A 133 3.15 9.73 11.06
CA ASN A 133 4.52 9.37 10.71
C ASN A 133 4.69 8.84 9.27
N ARG A 134 3.82 9.24 8.35
CA ARG A 134 3.94 8.89 6.93
C ARG A 134 4.72 9.96 6.17
N PHE A 135 5.46 9.54 5.15
CA PHE A 135 6.17 10.46 4.27
C PHE A 135 6.25 9.91 2.84
N LEU A 136 6.40 10.81 1.88
CA LEU A 136 6.64 10.43 0.49
C LEU A 136 8.09 10.00 0.29
N THR A 137 8.32 8.91 -0.43
CA THR A 137 9.67 8.35 -0.64
C THR A 137 10.44 9.03 -1.76
N ASP A 138 9.75 9.51 -2.79
CA ASP A 138 10.37 10.11 -3.97
C ASP A 138 9.69 11.41 -4.45
N GLY A 139 8.68 11.89 -3.71
CA GLY A 139 7.94 13.11 -4.03
C GLY A 139 7.06 13.05 -5.28
N LYS A 140 6.87 11.87 -5.90
CA LYS A 140 6.10 11.72 -7.14
C LYS A 140 4.67 11.24 -6.92
N ALA A 141 4.38 10.65 -5.76
CA ALA A 141 3.02 10.22 -5.45
C ALA A 141 2.06 11.42 -5.41
N LYS A 142 0.90 11.26 -6.04
CA LYS A 142 -0.21 12.21 -5.90
C LYS A 142 -0.84 12.00 -4.53
N VAL A 143 -0.94 13.07 -3.75
CA VAL A 143 -1.58 13.05 -2.43
C VAL A 143 -3.02 13.55 -2.57
N LEU A 144 -3.99 12.69 -2.29
CA LEU A 144 -5.41 12.99 -2.41
C LEU A 144 -6.07 13.33 -1.07
N ALA A 145 -5.45 12.94 0.04
CA ALA A 145 -5.82 13.34 1.38
C ALA A 145 -4.57 13.38 2.27
N ALA A 146 -4.54 14.33 3.20
CA ALA A 146 -3.45 14.50 4.15
C ALA A 146 -3.93 15.26 5.39
N HIS A 147 -3.27 15.04 6.53
CA HIS A 147 -3.42 15.85 7.73
C HIS A 147 -2.06 16.04 8.40
N ASP A 148 -1.84 17.18 9.02
CA ASP A 148 -0.63 17.53 9.80
C ASP A 148 0.69 17.15 9.09
N GLY A 149 0.73 17.31 7.76
CA GLY A 149 1.91 17.00 6.94
C GLY A 149 2.13 15.52 6.63
N ASN A 150 1.19 14.65 7.01
CA ASN A 150 1.20 13.23 6.68
C ASN A 150 0.30 12.95 5.47
N PRO A 151 0.75 12.20 4.46
CA PRO A 151 -0.11 11.71 3.40
C PRO A 151 -1.00 10.57 3.90
N ASP A 152 -2.32 10.73 3.77
CA ASP A 152 -3.31 9.75 4.22
C ASP A 152 -3.79 8.85 3.08
N LEU A 153 -3.90 9.42 1.88
CA LEU A 153 -4.26 8.71 0.66
C LEU A 153 -3.39 9.17 -0.49
N THR A 154 -2.73 8.23 -1.14
CA THR A 154 -1.87 8.53 -2.28
C THR A 154 -2.07 7.57 -3.44
N ILE A 155 -1.74 8.04 -4.64
CA ILE A 155 -1.59 7.22 -5.85
C ILE A 155 -0.20 7.49 -6.42
N HIS A 156 0.56 6.43 -6.67
CA HIS A 156 1.91 6.48 -7.20
C HIS A 156 2.02 5.64 -8.47
N GLU A 157 2.48 6.24 -9.56
CA GLU A 157 2.77 5.50 -10.78
C GLU A 157 4.04 4.68 -10.63
N PHE A 158 3.99 3.41 -11.04
CA PHE A 158 5.13 2.51 -11.01
C PHE A 158 5.15 1.66 -12.28
N GLY A 159 6.02 2.01 -13.23
CA GLY A 159 6.00 1.42 -14.56
C GLY A 159 4.69 1.69 -15.29
N LYS A 160 3.99 0.65 -15.70
CA LYS A 160 2.65 0.73 -16.33
C LYS A 160 1.50 0.60 -15.33
N GLY A 161 1.81 0.24 -14.09
CA GLY A 161 0.85 0.06 -13.02
C GLY A 161 0.94 1.17 -11.98
N CYS A 162 0.37 0.92 -10.81
CA CYS A 162 0.36 1.90 -9.74
C CYS A 162 0.31 1.25 -8.34
N GLY A 163 0.77 2.01 -7.36
CA GLY A 163 0.52 1.79 -5.95
C GLY A 163 -0.50 2.77 -5.42
N VAL A 164 -1.41 2.29 -4.59
CA VAL A 164 -2.36 3.12 -3.83
C VAL A 164 -2.10 2.87 -2.36
N TYR A 165 -1.93 3.93 -1.59
CA TYR A 165 -1.77 3.86 -0.14
C TYR A 165 -2.93 4.55 0.55
N MET A 166 -3.48 3.92 1.62
CA MET A 166 -4.54 4.48 2.44
C MET A 166 -4.55 3.91 3.87
#